data_bced6e969d90355ea032a8053a6bd179
#
_entry.id   bced6e969d90355ea032a8053a6bd179
#
_cell.length_a   1.000
_cell.length_b   1.000
_cell.length_c   1.000
_cell.angle_alpha   90.00
_cell.angle_beta   90.00
_cell.angle_gamma   90.00
#
_symmetry.space_group_name_H-M   'P 1'
#
loop_
_entity.id
_entity.type
_entity.pdbx_description
1 polymer ?
#
loop_
_entity_poly.entity_id
_entity_poly.type
_entity_poly.pdbx_seq_one_letter_code
_entity_poly.pdbx_strand_id
1 'polypeptide(L)'
;AKAKGETLAIRIVSEYKTGTPQWLLAKGVGSVKESDGVFPDYNHPIFLDYHERLIRAFGERYGRSLDIDHVDIGSVGCWGEWNTACCEGVEAQCKAYFPTEANQIAITDWYLKYFAGTPLPAAIPSELELELVTNGKVP
;
A
#
# COMPACT_ATOMS: atom_id res chain seq x y z
N ALA A 1 20.34 12.20 2.08
CA ALA A 1 20.51 11.13 3.05
C ALA A 1 21.96 10.64 3.07
N LYS A 2 22.47 10.03 2.01
CA LYS A 2 23.80 9.39 1.95
C LYS A 2 24.98 10.27 2.41
N ALA A 3 24.98 11.54 2.02
CA ALA A 3 26.03 12.49 2.41
C ALA A 3 26.07 12.82 3.91
N LYS A 4 25.00 12.48 4.65
CA LYS A 4 24.86 12.72 6.09
C LYS A 4 24.88 11.41 6.91
N GLY A 5 25.04 10.25 6.27
CA GLY A 5 24.93 8.95 6.93
C GLY A 5 23.50 8.59 7.35
N GLU A 6 22.48 9.22 6.74
CA GLU A 6 21.06 8.97 6.99
C GLU A 6 20.53 7.90 6.02
N THR A 7 19.58 7.11 6.48
CA THR A 7 18.80 6.17 5.67
C THR A 7 17.37 6.67 5.45
N LEU A 8 16.65 6.08 4.51
CA LEU A 8 15.29 6.48 4.15
C LEU A 8 14.28 5.40 4.57
N ALA A 9 13.19 5.82 5.20
CA ALA A 9 11.97 5.04 5.29
C ALA A 9 11.06 5.39 4.10
N ILE A 10 10.46 4.39 3.48
CA ILE A 10 9.57 4.59 2.33
C ILE A 10 8.18 4.04 2.67
N ARG A 11 7.14 4.82 2.36
CA ARG A 11 5.75 4.38 2.37
C ARG A 11 5.11 4.75 1.03
N ILE A 12 4.44 3.79 0.40
CA ILE A 12 3.60 4.04 -0.78
C ILE A 12 2.18 4.31 -0.28
N VAL A 13 1.59 5.43 -0.70
CA VAL A 13 0.23 5.83 -0.30
C VAL A 13 -0.58 6.09 -1.57
N SER A 14 -1.70 5.39 -1.73
CA SER A 14 -2.54 5.48 -2.93
C SER A 14 -3.67 6.48 -2.80
N GLU A 15 -4.09 6.80 -1.60
CA GLU A 15 -5.29 7.61 -1.34
C GLU A 15 -4.94 9.10 -1.25
N TYR A 16 -3.92 9.48 -0.48
CA TYR A 16 -3.64 10.86 -0.08
C TYR A 16 -3.39 11.80 -1.28
N LYS A 17 -4.12 12.92 -1.32
CA LYS A 17 -4.03 13.96 -2.39
C LYS A 17 -4.16 13.36 -3.80
N THR A 18 -3.04 13.22 -4.49
CA THR A 18 -2.94 12.71 -5.85
C THR A 18 -2.28 11.33 -5.91
N GLY A 19 -2.31 10.57 -4.81
CA GLY A 19 -1.72 9.24 -4.70
C GLY A 19 -2.24 8.28 -5.78
N THR A 20 -3.55 8.30 -6.05
CA THR A 20 -4.11 7.63 -7.23
C THR A 20 -4.11 8.60 -8.42
N PRO A 21 -3.30 8.35 -9.45
CA PRO A 21 -3.18 9.28 -10.57
C PRO A 21 -4.43 9.30 -11.45
N GLN A 22 -4.74 10.49 -12.00
CA GLN A 22 -5.94 10.70 -12.81
C GLN A 22 -6.03 9.78 -14.03
N TRP A 23 -4.90 9.44 -14.65
CA TRP A 23 -4.89 8.51 -15.78
C TRP A 23 -5.34 7.09 -15.39
N LEU A 24 -5.15 6.68 -14.14
CA LEU A 24 -5.61 5.39 -13.63
C LEU A 24 -7.13 5.42 -13.41
N LEU A 25 -7.66 6.51 -12.85
CA LEU A 25 -9.09 6.73 -12.72
C LEU A 25 -9.77 6.78 -14.09
N ALA A 26 -9.15 7.42 -15.09
CA ALA A 26 -9.63 7.48 -16.46
C ALA A 26 -9.69 6.09 -17.14
N LYS A 27 -9.04 5.08 -16.61
CA LYS A 27 -9.16 3.68 -17.05
C LYS A 27 -10.35 2.93 -16.45
N GLY A 28 -11.19 3.62 -15.68
CA GLY A 28 -12.41 3.08 -15.09
C GLY A 28 -12.26 2.58 -13.65
N VAL A 29 -11.13 2.82 -13.01
CA VAL A 29 -11.00 2.53 -11.57
C VAL A 29 -11.96 3.42 -10.79
N GLY A 30 -12.89 2.82 -10.05
CA GLY A 30 -13.80 3.54 -9.18
C GLY A 30 -13.06 4.30 -8.08
N SER A 31 -13.65 5.39 -7.60
CA SER A 31 -13.07 6.17 -6.51
C SER A 31 -14.11 6.95 -5.74
N VAL A 32 -13.79 7.25 -4.49
CA VAL A 32 -14.56 8.14 -3.61
C VAL A 32 -13.68 9.32 -3.26
N LYS A 33 -14.22 10.53 -3.42
CA LYS A 33 -13.57 11.74 -2.90
C LYS A 33 -13.83 11.82 -1.40
N GLU A 34 -12.77 11.92 -0.63
CA GLU A 34 -12.81 12.10 0.81
C GLU A 34 -12.06 13.37 1.22
N SER A 35 -11.87 13.65 2.52
CA SER A 35 -11.33 14.91 3.03
C SER A 35 -9.90 15.20 2.54
N ASP A 36 -9.05 14.20 2.43
CA ASP A 36 -7.63 14.34 2.20
C ASP A 36 -7.19 13.97 0.78
N GLY A 37 -8.08 13.35 -0.01
CA GLY A 37 -7.73 12.92 -1.36
C GLY A 37 -8.81 12.13 -2.09
N VAL A 38 -8.42 11.04 -2.68
CA VAL A 38 -9.27 10.15 -3.46
C VAL A 38 -9.01 8.71 -3.05
N PHE A 39 -10.00 8.09 -2.42
CA PHE A 39 -9.97 6.69 -2.03
C PHE A 39 -10.33 5.82 -3.24
N PRO A 40 -9.39 5.05 -3.80
CA PRO A 40 -9.64 4.24 -4.99
C PRO A 40 -10.38 2.95 -4.65
N ASP A 41 -10.98 2.32 -5.66
CA ASP A 41 -11.43 0.94 -5.56
C ASP A 41 -10.24 -0.01 -5.57
N TYR A 42 -9.82 -0.44 -4.38
CA TYR A 42 -8.71 -1.37 -4.16
C TYR A 42 -8.99 -2.79 -4.65
N ASN A 43 -10.24 -3.09 -5.08
CA ASN A 43 -10.59 -4.38 -5.64
C ASN A 43 -10.60 -4.39 -7.17
N HIS A 44 -10.47 -3.21 -7.80
CA HIS A 44 -10.52 -3.11 -9.25
C HIS A 44 -9.30 -3.78 -9.90
N PRO A 45 -9.48 -4.69 -10.89
CA PRO A 45 -8.36 -5.43 -11.49
C PRO A 45 -7.27 -4.53 -12.09
N ILE A 46 -7.67 -3.42 -12.71
CA ILE A 46 -6.73 -2.44 -13.27
C ILE A 46 -5.92 -1.77 -12.15
N PHE A 47 -6.56 -1.41 -11.01
CA PHE A 47 -5.82 -0.88 -9.87
C PHE A 47 -4.77 -1.88 -9.39
N LEU A 48 -5.17 -3.12 -9.16
CA LEU A 48 -4.29 -4.18 -8.65
C LEU A 48 -3.10 -4.44 -9.60
N ASP A 49 -3.33 -4.53 -10.92
CA ASP A 49 -2.26 -4.72 -11.91
C ASP A 49 -1.23 -3.57 -11.86
N TYR A 50 -1.67 -2.34 -11.89
CA TYR A 50 -0.75 -1.20 -11.87
C TYR A 50 -0.07 -1.01 -10.51
N HIS A 51 -0.76 -1.36 -9.43
CA HIS A 51 -0.20 -1.28 -8.09
C HIS A 51 0.90 -2.33 -7.87
N GLU A 52 0.68 -3.58 -8.31
CA GLU A 52 1.73 -4.60 -8.31
C GLU A 52 2.96 -4.14 -9.11
N ARG A 53 2.75 -3.59 -10.30
CA ARG A 53 3.85 -3.07 -11.13
C ARG A 53 4.63 -1.96 -10.43
N LEU A 54 3.95 -1.08 -9.72
CA LEU A 54 4.58 -0.02 -8.94
C LEU A 54 5.45 -0.61 -7.84
N ILE A 55 4.89 -1.49 -7.00
CA ILE A 55 5.61 -2.14 -5.90
C ILE A 55 6.81 -2.91 -6.44
N ARG A 56 6.63 -3.65 -7.55
CA ARG A 56 7.72 -4.38 -8.22
C ARG A 56 8.84 -3.45 -8.68
N ALA A 57 8.50 -2.36 -9.38
CA ALA A 57 9.50 -1.42 -9.87
C ALA A 57 10.29 -0.76 -8.74
N PHE A 58 9.64 -0.46 -7.61
CA PHE A 58 10.30 0.04 -6.42
C PHE A 58 11.20 -1.03 -5.78
N GLY A 59 10.72 -2.26 -5.66
CA GLY A 59 11.49 -3.38 -5.12
C GLY A 59 12.73 -3.70 -5.97
N GLU A 60 12.58 -3.77 -7.29
CA GLU A 60 13.70 -3.97 -8.23
C GLU A 60 14.75 -2.87 -8.11
N ARG A 61 14.33 -1.63 -7.91
CA ARG A 61 15.23 -0.48 -7.82
C ARG A 61 15.86 -0.29 -6.45
N TYR A 62 15.12 -0.53 -5.38
CA TYR A 62 15.50 -0.13 -4.03
C TYR A 62 15.60 -1.29 -3.02
N GLY A 63 15.03 -2.45 -3.31
CA GLY A 63 14.90 -3.56 -2.36
C GLY A 63 16.23 -4.19 -1.91
N ARG A 64 17.37 -3.72 -2.43
CA ARG A 64 18.71 -4.10 -1.96
C ARG A 64 19.58 -2.88 -1.65
N SER A 65 18.99 -1.70 -1.59
CA SER A 65 19.72 -0.47 -1.33
C SER A 65 20.02 -0.35 0.16
N LEU A 66 21.28 -0.16 0.49
CA LEU A 66 21.72 0.15 1.86
C LEU A 66 21.31 1.56 2.31
N ASP A 67 20.75 2.37 1.40
CA ASP A 67 20.24 3.70 1.72
C ASP A 67 18.78 3.63 2.23
N ILE A 68 18.13 2.46 2.15
CA ILE A 68 16.77 2.22 2.65
C ILE A 68 16.85 1.50 4.00
N ASP A 69 16.30 2.13 5.01
CA ASP A 69 16.18 1.56 6.36
C ASP A 69 15.08 0.51 6.38
N HIS A 70 13.89 0.93 5.96
CA HIS A 70 12.74 0.04 5.83
C HIS A 70 11.74 0.55 4.80
N VAL A 71 10.81 -0.31 4.41
CA VAL A 71 9.66 0.01 3.57
C VAL A 71 8.40 -0.38 4.32
N ASP A 72 7.54 0.59 4.62
CA ASP A 72 6.24 0.30 5.22
C ASP A 72 5.34 -0.42 4.22
N ILE A 73 4.68 -1.48 4.65
CA ILE A 73 3.59 -2.11 3.89
C ILE A 73 2.36 -1.22 4.03
N GLY A 74 2.40 -0.09 3.34
CA GLY A 74 1.35 0.91 3.26
C GLY A 74 0.33 0.56 2.17
N SER A 75 0.14 1.43 1.20
CA SER A 75 -0.70 1.26 0.01
C SER A 75 -2.19 1.44 0.19
N VAL A 76 -2.77 0.94 1.25
CA VAL A 76 -4.22 0.80 1.40
C VAL A 76 -4.78 1.74 2.45
N GLY A 77 -5.92 2.31 2.12
CA GLY A 77 -6.70 3.11 3.06
C GLY A 77 -6.09 4.47 3.37
N CYS A 78 -6.67 5.12 4.33
CA CYS A 78 -6.28 6.47 4.75
C CYS A 78 -4.79 6.50 5.15
N TRP A 79 -4.05 7.37 4.50
CA TRP A 79 -2.59 7.55 4.69
C TRP A 79 -1.74 6.27 4.51
N GLY A 80 -2.32 5.24 3.88
CA GLY A 80 -1.68 3.93 3.74
C GLY A 80 -1.66 3.12 5.04
N GLU A 81 -2.58 3.36 5.95
CA GLU A 81 -2.63 2.74 7.29
C GLU A 81 -3.72 1.67 7.43
N TRP A 82 -4.19 1.14 6.33
CA TRP A 82 -5.16 0.05 6.27
C TRP A 82 -6.47 0.33 7.03
N ASN A 83 -6.96 1.57 6.97
CA ASN A 83 -8.19 2.00 7.61
C ASN A 83 -9.01 2.93 6.71
N THR A 84 -10.19 3.32 7.17
CA THR A 84 -11.12 4.22 6.46
C THR A 84 -11.42 5.48 7.27
N ALA A 85 -10.54 5.89 8.17
CA ALA A 85 -10.77 7.00 9.10
C ALA A 85 -10.95 8.36 8.42
N CYS A 86 -10.35 8.55 7.22
CA CYS A 86 -10.49 9.79 6.43
C CYS A 86 -11.83 9.89 5.68
N CYS A 87 -12.66 8.86 5.72
CA CYS A 87 -13.87 8.75 4.89
C CYS A 87 -15.12 9.32 5.55
N GLU A 88 -15.00 10.36 6.37
CA GLU A 88 -16.12 11.00 7.04
C GLU A 88 -17.20 11.44 6.03
N GLY A 89 -18.43 10.98 6.23
CA GLY A 89 -19.57 11.23 5.36
C GLY A 89 -19.67 10.36 4.10
N VAL A 90 -18.67 9.51 3.84
CA VAL A 90 -18.63 8.57 2.71
C VAL A 90 -18.16 7.17 3.11
N GLU A 91 -18.34 6.81 4.38
CA GLU A 91 -17.82 5.58 4.99
C GLU A 91 -18.29 4.30 4.28
N ALA A 92 -19.56 4.28 3.85
CA ALA A 92 -20.13 3.13 3.16
C ALA A 92 -19.44 2.86 1.81
N GLN A 93 -19.11 3.92 1.08
CA GLN A 93 -18.42 3.83 -0.20
C GLN A 93 -16.96 3.40 -0.01
N CYS A 94 -16.24 4.00 0.93
CA CYS A 94 -14.88 3.60 1.24
C CYS A 94 -14.82 2.14 1.71
N LYS A 95 -15.77 1.72 2.55
CA LYS A 95 -15.85 0.32 2.98
C LYS A 95 -16.08 -0.64 1.81
N ALA A 96 -16.90 -0.25 0.83
CA ALA A 96 -17.14 -1.06 -0.37
C ALA A 96 -15.88 -1.16 -1.27
N TYR A 97 -15.03 -0.15 -1.26
CA TYR A 97 -13.79 -0.08 -2.04
C TYR A 97 -12.56 -0.57 -1.27
N PHE A 98 -12.68 -0.79 0.03
CA PHE A 98 -11.60 -1.37 0.83
C PHE A 98 -11.27 -2.78 0.30
N PRO A 99 -10.01 -3.19 0.25
CA PRO A 99 -9.66 -4.46 -0.36
C PRO A 99 -10.28 -5.64 0.39
N THR A 100 -10.75 -6.62 -0.37
CA THR A 100 -11.10 -7.93 0.18
C THR A 100 -9.88 -8.57 0.85
N GLU A 101 -10.11 -9.51 1.76
CA GLU A 101 -9.04 -10.26 2.42
C GLU A 101 -8.03 -10.85 1.41
N ALA A 102 -8.52 -11.45 0.34
CA ALA A 102 -7.68 -11.99 -0.72
C ALA A 102 -6.78 -10.92 -1.38
N ASN A 103 -7.30 -9.72 -1.58
CA ASN A 103 -6.54 -8.61 -2.15
C ASN A 103 -5.58 -7.99 -1.13
N GLN A 104 -5.93 -7.97 0.15
CA GLN A 104 -5.02 -7.57 1.23
C GLN A 104 -3.80 -8.49 1.28
N ILE A 105 -4.04 -9.80 1.26
CA ILE A 105 -2.99 -10.82 1.22
C ILE A 105 -2.12 -10.63 -0.03
N ALA A 106 -2.72 -10.47 -1.21
CA ALA A 106 -1.99 -10.29 -2.46
C ALA A 106 -1.09 -9.03 -2.42
N ILE A 107 -1.61 -7.89 -1.96
CA ILE A 107 -0.83 -6.65 -1.83
C ILE A 107 0.34 -6.85 -0.87
N THR A 108 0.11 -7.48 0.26
CA THR A 108 1.17 -7.77 1.24
C THR A 108 2.23 -8.71 0.67
N ASP A 109 1.82 -9.77 -0.02
CA ASP A 109 2.73 -10.72 -0.68
C ASP A 109 3.61 -10.05 -1.74
N TRP A 110 3.13 -9.01 -2.44
CA TRP A 110 3.98 -8.24 -3.37
C TRP A 110 5.11 -7.52 -2.65
N TYR A 111 4.86 -6.89 -1.50
CA TYR A 111 5.93 -6.29 -0.71
C TYR A 111 6.94 -7.34 -0.23
N LEU A 112 6.47 -8.45 0.33
CA LEU A 112 7.34 -9.53 0.78
C LEU A 112 8.21 -10.09 -0.36
N LYS A 113 7.63 -10.21 -1.56
CA LYS A 113 8.31 -10.73 -2.75
C LYS A 113 9.34 -9.76 -3.30
N TYR A 114 8.97 -8.50 -3.49
CA TYR A 114 9.80 -7.55 -4.24
C TYR A 114 10.80 -6.80 -3.36
N PHE A 115 10.58 -6.76 -2.06
CA PHE A 115 11.51 -6.21 -1.07
C PHE A 115 12.16 -7.30 -0.21
N ALA A 116 12.26 -8.52 -0.70
CA ALA A 116 12.91 -9.61 0.02
C ALA A 116 14.34 -9.20 0.44
N GLY A 117 14.60 -9.16 1.76
CA GLY A 117 15.87 -8.71 2.33
C GLY A 117 15.90 -7.25 2.79
N THR A 118 14.82 -6.49 2.60
CA THR A 118 14.62 -5.16 3.21
C THR A 118 13.72 -5.31 4.43
N PRO A 119 13.98 -4.65 5.57
CA PRO A 119 13.05 -4.63 6.68
C PRO A 119 11.68 -4.07 6.25
N LEU A 120 10.61 -4.79 6.59
CA LEU A 120 9.23 -4.45 6.23
C LEU A 120 8.39 -4.36 7.51
N PRO A 121 8.50 -3.27 8.30
CA PRO A 121 7.55 -3.03 9.38
C PRO A 121 6.17 -2.81 8.78
N ALA A 122 5.20 -3.51 9.36
CA ALA A 122 3.85 -3.52 8.81
C ALA A 122 2.95 -2.52 9.54
N ALA A 123 2.37 -1.59 8.81
CA ALA A 123 1.11 -0.96 9.20
C ALA A 123 -0.07 -1.82 8.71
N ILE A 124 -0.03 -3.15 9.01
CA ILE A 124 -1.07 -4.11 8.59
C ILE A 124 -2.11 -4.23 9.71
N PRO A 125 -3.39 -4.48 9.40
CA PRO A 125 -4.38 -4.83 10.41
C PRO A 125 -3.91 -5.99 11.28
N SER A 126 -4.10 -5.92 12.58
CA SER A 126 -3.60 -6.90 13.57
C SER A 126 -3.98 -8.35 13.25
N GLU A 127 -5.14 -8.56 12.67
CA GLU A 127 -5.65 -9.88 12.29
C GLU A 127 -4.84 -10.48 11.12
N LEU A 128 -4.55 -9.68 10.10
CA LEU A 128 -3.73 -10.11 8.96
C LEU A 128 -2.26 -10.28 9.36
N GLU A 129 -1.76 -9.43 10.25
CA GLU A 129 -0.42 -9.55 10.81
C GLU A 129 -0.25 -10.88 11.55
N LEU A 130 -1.22 -11.26 12.37
CA LEU A 130 -1.20 -12.55 13.09
C LEU A 130 -1.16 -13.73 12.12
N GLU A 131 -1.93 -13.70 11.04
CA GLU A 131 -1.93 -14.75 10.03
C GLU A 131 -0.58 -14.84 9.28
N LEU A 132 -0.01 -13.71 8.91
CA LEU A 132 1.30 -13.67 8.26
C LEU A 132 2.42 -14.17 9.17
N VAL A 133 2.41 -13.81 10.45
CA VAL A 133 3.37 -14.28 11.45
C VAL A 133 3.22 -15.79 11.69
N THR A 134 1.98 -16.29 11.85
CA THR A 134 1.73 -17.72 12.08
C THR A 134 2.10 -18.58 10.87
N ASN A 135 2.00 -18.02 9.66
CA ASN A 135 2.42 -18.67 8.43
C ASN A 135 3.93 -18.47 8.12
N GLY A 136 4.68 -17.84 9.01
CA GLY A 136 6.13 -17.61 8.85
C GLY A 136 6.50 -16.66 7.72
N LYS A 137 5.57 -15.80 7.28
CA LYS A 137 5.80 -14.83 6.21
C LYS A 137 6.37 -13.50 6.70
N VAL A 138 6.22 -13.20 7.97
CA VAL A 138 6.78 -12.01 8.63
C VAL A 138 7.49 -12.46 9.89
N PRO A 139 8.68 -11.93 10.19
CA PRO A 139 9.44 -12.27 11.40
C PRO A 139 8.81 -11.75 12.69
#